data_e2353d10ea012e9e58547f26a7997602
#
_entry.id   e2353d10ea012e9e58547f26a7997602
#
_cell.length_a   1.000
_cell.length_b   1.000
_cell.length_c   1.000
_cell.angle_alpha   90.00
_cell.angle_beta   90.00
_cell.angle_gamma   90.00
#
_symmetry.space_group_name_H-M   'P 1'
#
loop_
_entity.id
_entity.type
_entity.pdbx_description
1 polymer ?
#
loop_
_entity_poly.entity_id
_entity_poly.type
_entity_poly.pdbx_seq_one_letter_code
_entity_poly.pdbx_strand_id
1 'polypeptide(L)'
;MITYFYVEPQNVDKDHLKIMGDEAKHITLVLRKGKGEVIEVVNGEGIKYQARISETGKDQIIAVVLNKTRKENEPIVYLTLAQALIKGVRMDFLIEKVTEIGVSSFIPLITERSMIKLSKEGKGFNRLNRWKRIAISSMKQSLRSILPDIQKPVLFQDILTRAKDYDLALIACQSKKSKSIKEIFESSKIYKKVLIIVGPESGFSQEELEKAFIGGIIPITLGQRRLRSETAGFVFSSLVLHELEDLG
;
A
#
# COMPACT_ATOMS: atom_id res chain seq x y z
N MET A 1 10.90 -2.49 22.17
CA MET A 1 10.18 -2.09 20.92
C MET A 1 9.51 -3.34 20.36
N ILE A 2 8.20 -3.30 20.09
CA ILE A 2 7.48 -4.42 19.48
C ILE A 2 7.88 -4.47 18.01
N THR A 3 8.26 -5.64 17.52
CA THR A 3 8.64 -5.85 16.11
C THR A 3 7.84 -7.02 15.58
N TYR A 4 7.16 -6.85 14.47
CA TYR A 4 6.49 -7.94 13.78
C TYR A 4 7.46 -8.64 12.84
N PHE A 5 7.29 -9.95 12.73
CA PHE A 5 7.93 -10.78 11.72
C PHE A 5 6.91 -11.20 10.67
N TYR A 6 7.39 -11.59 9.51
CA TYR A 6 6.52 -12.00 8.41
C TYR A 6 6.64 -13.51 8.15
N VAL A 7 5.52 -14.15 7.94
CA VAL A 7 5.41 -15.51 7.43
C VAL A 7 4.53 -15.53 6.18
N GLU A 8 4.98 -16.19 5.13
CA GLU A 8 4.14 -16.38 3.97
C GLU A 8 2.91 -17.25 4.30
N PRO A 9 1.70 -16.92 3.81
CA PRO A 9 0.47 -17.64 4.17
C PRO A 9 0.55 -19.15 3.97
N GLN A 10 1.21 -19.62 2.91
CA GLN A 10 1.41 -21.05 2.62
C GLN A 10 2.33 -21.77 3.63
N ASN A 11 3.05 -21.02 4.43
CA ASN A 11 3.95 -21.55 5.48
C ASN A 11 3.29 -21.54 6.87
N VAL A 12 1.99 -21.32 6.93
CA VAL A 12 1.17 -21.42 8.14
C VAL A 12 0.39 -22.74 8.08
N ASP A 13 0.68 -23.64 9.01
CA ASP A 13 -0.06 -24.90 9.15
C ASP A 13 -0.68 -24.98 10.55
N LYS A 14 -2.02 -24.90 10.63
CA LYS A 14 -2.83 -24.93 11.86
C LYS A 14 -2.21 -24.11 13.02
N ASP A 15 -1.37 -24.76 13.80
CA ASP A 15 -0.74 -24.22 15.02
C ASP A 15 0.78 -24.06 14.87
N HIS A 16 1.31 -24.18 13.65
CA HIS A 16 2.74 -24.05 13.38
C HIS A 16 3.01 -23.00 12.29
N LEU A 17 4.04 -22.22 12.50
CA LEU A 17 4.56 -21.24 11.55
C LEU A 17 5.96 -21.68 11.11
N LYS A 18 6.18 -21.74 9.80
CA LYS A 18 7.50 -21.98 9.21
C LYS A 18 8.05 -20.69 8.63
N ILE A 19 8.87 -19.99 9.41
CA ILE A 19 9.52 -18.73 8.98
C ILE A 19 10.82 -19.08 8.26
N MET A 20 11.06 -18.54 7.08
CA MET A 20 12.16 -18.95 6.20
C MET A 20 13.04 -17.78 5.75
N GLY A 21 14.24 -18.10 5.26
CA GLY A 21 15.12 -17.20 4.54
C GLY A 21 15.62 -16.02 5.38
N ASP A 22 15.58 -14.82 4.80
CA ASP A 22 16.11 -13.62 5.44
C ASP A 22 15.38 -13.26 6.74
N GLU A 23 14.10 -13.59 6.85
CA GLU A 23 13.34 -13.36 8.08
C GLU A 23 13.82 -14.27 9.22
N ALA A 24 14.04 -15.54 8.95
CA ALA A 24 14.61 -16.47 9.93
C ALA A 24 16.01 -16.04 10.37
N LYS A 25 16.86 -15.61 9.44
CA LYS A 25 18.19 -15.07 9.74
C LYS A 25 18.12 -13.81 10.59
N HIS A 26 17.20 -12.90 10.28
CA HIS A 26 17.01 -11.69 11.08
C HIS A 26 16.66 -12.04 12.53
N ILE A 27 15.75 -12.98 12.75
CA ILE A 27 15.34 -13.40 14.09
C ILE A 27 16.53 -14.02 14.85
N THR A 28 17.26 -14.96 14.23
CA THR A 28 18.31 -15.74 14.90
C THR A 28 19.65 -15.02 15.00
N LEU A 29 20.11 -14.38 13.91
CA LEU A 29 21.46 -13.80 13.85
C LEU A 29 21.50 -12.35 14.31
N VAL A 30 20.47 -11.54 13.96
CA VAL A 30 20.45 -10.12 14.30
C VAL A 30 19.85 -9.93 15.69
N LEU A 31 18.66 -10.48 15.94
CA LEU A 31 17.96 -10.33 17.21
C LEU A 31 18.35 -11.40 18.23
N ARG A 32 19.09 -12.44 17.81
CA ARG A 32 19.61 -13.53 18.63
C ARG A 32 18.54 -14.28 19.43
N LYS A 33 17.33 -14.34 18.85
CA LYS A 33 16.22 -15.09 19.45
C LYS A 33 16.35 -16.58 19.17
N GLY A 34 16.03 -17.37 20.20
CA GLY A 34 16.19 -18.82 20.18
C GLY A 34 14.95 -19.58 20.65
N LYS A 35 15.10 -20.87 20.78
CA LYS A 35 14.05 -21.80 21.25
C LYS A 35 13.46 -21.33 22.59
N GLY A 36 12.14 -21.34 22.70
CA GLY A 36 11.37 -20.93 23.87
C GLY A 36 10.94 -19.49 23.89
N GLU A 37 11.57 -18.60 23.11
CA GLU A 37 11.19 -17.19 23.02
C GLU A 37 9.92 -16.97 22.24
N VAL A 38 9.17 -15.95 22.65
CA VAL A 38 7.91 -15.56 22.00
C VAL A 38 8.17 -14.44 20.99
N ILE A 39 7.54 -14.56 19.83
CA ILE A 39 7.60 -13.61 18.73
C ILE A 39 6.21 -13.27 18.22
N GLU A 40 6.06 -12.05 17.69
CA GLU A 40 4.85 -11.59 17.02
C GLU A 40 5.04 -11.73 15.51
N VAL A 41 4.16 -12.48 14.85
CA VAL A 41 4.29 -12.80 13.41
C VAL A 41 3.00 -12.43 12.69
N VAL A 42 3.11 -11.84 11.49
CA VAL A 42 1.96 -11.53 10.62
C VAL A 42 2.07 -12.27 9.30
N ASN A 43 0.94 -12.64 8.71
CA ASN A 43 0.92 -13.36 7.43
C ASN A 43 0.62 -12.47 6.20
N GLY A 44 0.38 -11.18 6.41
CA GLY A 44 0.01 -10.26 5.33
C GLY A 44 -1.45 -10.36 4.87
N GLU A 45 -2.23 -11.29 5.42
CA GLU A 45 -3.67 -11.48 5.13
C GLU A 45 -4.57 -11.06 6.30
N GLY A 46 -4.03 -10.24 7.21
CA GLY A 46 -4.77 -9.70 8.35
C GLY A 46 -4.77 -10.61 9.57
N ILE A 47 -3.90 -11.61 9.65
CA ILE A 47 -3.76 -12.42 10.85
C ILE A 47 -2.41 -12.12 11.51
N LYS A 48 -2.46 -11.79 12.78
CA LYS A 48 -1.30 -11.70 13.66
C LYS A 48 -1.28 -12.90 14.59
N TYR A 49 -0.13 -13.51 14.72
CA TYR A 49 0.16 -14.66 15.59
C TYR A 49 1.11 -14.25 16.69
N GLN A 50 0.81 -14.58 17.91
CA GLN A 50 1.79 -14.70 18.98
C GLN A 50 2.28 -16.16 18.98
N ALA A 51 3.57 -16.38 18.74
CA ALA A 51 4.11 -17.71 18.57
C ALA A 51 5.40 -17.93 19.37
N ARG A 52 5.59 -19.15 19.87
CA ARG A 52 6.80 -19.55 20.59
C ARG A 52 7.72 -20.33 19.67
N ILE A 53 8.97 -19.94 19.56
CA ILE A 53 9.99 -20.65 18.78
C ILE A 53 10.19 -22.04 19.39
N SER A 54 9.90 -23.08 18.62
CA SER A 54 10.11 -24.47 19.00
C SER A 54 11.45 -25.01 18.50
N GLU A 55 11.86 -24.60 17.29
CA GLU A 55 13.08 -25.02 16.64
C GLU A 55 13.74 -23.91 15.85
N THR A 56 15.08 -23.88 15.85
CA THR A 56 15.88 -22.96 15.03
C THR A 56 16.82 -23.78 14.14
N GLY A 57 16.69 -23.58 12.82
CA GLY A 57 17.58 -24.18 11.82
C GLY A 57 18.43 -23.11 11.12
N LYS A 58 19.26 -23.51 10.16
CA LYS A 58 20.19 -22.63 9.44
C LYS A 58 19.45 -21.50 8.67
N ASP A 59 18.36 -21.83 8.01
CA ASP A 59 17.59 -20.91 7.15
C ASP A 59 16.08 -20.98 7.43
N GLN A 60 15.68 -21.55 8.57
CA GLN A 60 14.27 -21.65 8.96
C GLN A 60 14.08 -21.64 10.47
N ILE A 61 12.91 -21.21 10.90
CA ILE A 61 12.42 -21.27 12.26
C ILE A 61 11.06 -21.95 12.23
N ILE A 62 10.82 -22.87 13.17
CA ILE A 62 9.49 -23.39 13.46
C ILE A 62 9.02 -22.74 14.76
N ALA A 63 7.82 -22.20 14.76
CA ALA A 63 7.20 -21.63 15.94
C ALA A 63 5.77 -22.17 16.11
N VAL A 64 5.41 -22.45 17.37
CA VAL A 64 4.07 -22.92 17.74
C VAL A 64 3.20 -21.72 18.07
N VAL A 65 2.01 -21.63 17.48
CA VAL A 65 1.05 -20.57 17.71
C VAL A 65 0.48 -20.69 19.12
N LEU A 66 0.56 -19.60 19.88
CA LEU A 66 -0.03 -19.47 21.22
C LEU A 66 -1.38 -18.75 21.16
N ASN A 67 -1.46 -17.71 20.32
CA ASN A 67 -2.66 -16.91 20.13
C ASN A 67 -2.70 -16.33 18.72
N LYS A 68 -3.88 -15.94 18.24
CA LYS A 68 -4.07 -15.23 16.96
C LYS A 68 -5.14 -14.17 17.06
N THR A 69 -4.90 -13.02 16.43
CA THR A 69 -5.83 -11.89 16.31
C THR A 69 -6.01 -11.52 14.84
N ARG A 70 -7.05 -10.79 14.54
CA ARG A 70 -7.37 -10.42 13.15
C ARG A 70 -7.53 -8.91 12.98
N LYS A 71 -6.97 -8.40 11.89
CA LYS A 71 -7.12 -7.02 11.41
C LYS A 71 -6.80 -5.95 12.46
N GLU A 72 -5.85 -6.22 13.34
CA GLU A 72 -5.34 -5.19 14.25
C GLU A 72 -4.62 -4.10 13.44
N ASN A 73 -4.85 -2.84 13.81
CA ASN A 73 -4.25 -1.65 13.21
C ASN A 73 -4.50 -1.50 11.68
N GLU A 74 -5.62 -2.03 11.19
CA GLU A 74 -5.98 -1.89 9.78
C GLU A 74 -7.11 -0.88 9.60
N PRO A 75 -7.04 -0.03 8.57
CA PRO A 75 -8.13 0.88 8.23
C PRO A 75 -9.44 0.15 7.92
N ILE A 76 -10.55 0.79 8.25
CA ILE A 76 -11.89 0.29 7.93
C ILE A 76 -12.17 0.48 6.44
N VAL A 77 -11.65 1.57 5.87
CA VAL A 77 -11.83 1.93 4.47
C VAL A 77 -10.81 1.24 3.57
N TYR A 78 -11.27 0.67 2.47
CA TYR A 78 -10.41 0.13 1.43
C TYR A 78 -9.93 1.26 0.50
N LEU A 79 -8.77 1.85 0.82
CA LEU A 79 -8.18 2.92 0.03
C LEU A 79 -7.23 2.36 -1.03
N THR A 80 -7.49 2.70 -2.30
CA THR A 80 -6.60 2.40 -3.43
C THR A 80 -5.91 3.66 -3.92
N LEU A 81 -4.59 3.65 -3.98
CA LEU A 81 -3.80 4.68 -4.62
C LEU A 81 -3.36 4.23 -6.02
N ALA A 82 -3.89 4.86 -7.06
CA ALA A 82 -3.39 4.75 -8.43
C ALA A 82 -2.38 5.87 -8.70
N GLN A 83 -1.09 5.53 -8.68
CA GLN A 83 0.02 6.47 -8.76
C GLN A 83 0.74 6.36 -10.09
N ALA A 84 0.86 7.46 -10.83
CA ALA A 84 1.70 7.49 -12.03
C ALA A 84 3.13 7.06 -11.71
N LEU A 85 3.74 6.29 -12.63
CA LEU A 85 5.09 5.79 -12.48
C LEU A 85 6.10 6.95 -12.39
N ILE A 86 6.80 7.02 -11.28
CA ILE A 86 7.89 7.97 -10.99
C ILE A 86 9.23 7.23 -10.83
N LYS A 87 10.34 7.95 -10.94
CA LYS A 87 11.68 7.33 -11.00
C LYS A 87 12.15 6.80 -9.63
N GLY A 88 12.65 5.55 -9.64
CA GLY A 88 13.56 4.96 -8.66
C GLY A 88 13.11 5.10 -7.20
N VAL A 89 14.00 5.61 -6.38
CA VAL A 89 13.82 5.78 -4.93
C VAL A 89 12.57 6.56 -4.50
N ARG A 90 12.02 7.42 -5.35
CA ARG A 90 10.79 8.16 -5.01
C ARG A 90 9.57 7.25 -4.96
N MET A 91 9.50 6.26 -5.88
CA MET A 91 8.44 5.26 -5.86
C MET A 91 8.58 4.34 -4.65
N ASP A 92 9.81 3.95 -4.32
CA ASP A 92 10.10 3.13 -3.15
C ASP A 92 9.68 3.85 -1.86
N PHE A 93 10.06 5.13 -1.72
CA PHE A 93 9.64 5.99 -0.61
C PHE A 93 8.12 6.11 -0.51
N LEU A 94 7.43 6.33 -1.64
CA LEU A 94 5.98 6.44 -1.63
C LEU A 94 5.33 5.13 -1.16
N ILE A 95 5.74 3.97 -1.70
CA ILE A 95 5.20 2.68 -1.31
C ILE A 95 5.43 2.41 0.19
N GLU A 96 6.62 2.73 0.70
CA GLU A 96 6.91 2.65 2.12
C GLU A 96 5.90 3.46 2.93
N LYS A 97 5.75 4.75 2.62
CA LYS A 97 4.92 5.66 3.43
C LYS A 97 3.41 5.41 3.29
N VAL A 98 2.92 5.07 2.09
CA VAL A 98 1.49 4.75 1.94
C VAL A 98 1.14 3.41 2.56
N THR A 99 2.09 2.48 2.67
CA THR A 99 1.92 1.25 3.44
C THR A 99 1.79 1.56 4.93
N GLU A 100 2.67 2.41 5.49
CA GLU A 100 2.64 2.81 6.90
C GLU A 100 1.29 3.41 7.32
N ILE A 101 0.71 4.29 6.50
CA ILE A 101 -0.54 4.99 6.84
C ILE A 101 -1.80 4.19 6.55
N GLY A 102 -1.73 2.99 5.95
CA GLY A 102 -2.92 2.15 5.82
C GLY A 102 -3.47 1.96 4.40
N VAL A 103 -2.83 2.45 3.33
CA VAL A 103 -3.31 2.18 1.96
C VAL A 103 -3.46 0.67 1.75
N SER A 104 -4.61 0.26 1.18
CA SER A 104 -4.98 -1.15 1.01
C SER A 104 -4.53 -1.72 -0.34
N SER A 105 -4.47 -0.89 -1.39
CA SER A 105 -4.01 -1.30 -2.72
C SER A 105 -3.22 -0.17 -3.40
N PHE A 106 -2.16 -0.55 -4.09
CA PHE A 106 -1.30 0.35 -4.84
C PHE A 106 -1.27 -0.08 -6.30
N ILE A 107 -1.71 0.81 -7.20
CA ILE A 107 -1.75 0.58 -8.65
C ILE A 107 -0.74 1.53 -9.33
N PRO A 108 0.41 1.01 -9.80
CA PRO A 108 1.29 1.81 -10.64
C PRO A 108 0.60 2.15 -11.95
N LEU A 109 0.58 3.44 -12.32
CA LEU A 109 -0.19 3.95 -13.44
C LEU A 109 0.72 4.43 -14.58
N ILE A 110 0.38 4.07 -15.80
CA ILE A 110 1.01 4.55 -17.02
C ILE A 110 0.10 5.62 -17.62
N THR A 111 0.57 6.87 -17.63
CA THR A 111 -0.10 8.01 -18.21
C THR A 111 0.62 8.45 -19.48
N GLU A 112 -0.02 9.26 -20.28
CA GLU A 112 0.54 9.80 -21.53
C GLU A 112 1.88 10.51 -21.29
N ARG A 113 1.97 11.27 -20.19
CA ARG A 113 3.15 12.06 -19.83
C ARG A 113 4.11 11.34 -18.88
N SER A 114 3.89 10.03 -18.63
CA SER A 114 4.82 9.23 -17.84
C SER A 114 6.17 9.12 -18.55
N MET A 115 7.24 9.54 -17.89
CA MET A 115 8.61 9.42 -18.42
C MET A 115 9.11 7.97 -18.46
N ILE A 116 8.47 7.08 -17.73
CA ILE A 116 8.83 5.66 -17.66
C ILE A 116 7.93 4.89 -18.61
N LYS A 117 8.48 4.53 -19.79
CA LYS A 117 7.87 3.52 -20.66
C LYS A 117 8.22 2.15 -20.08
N LEU A 118 7.23 1.26 -19.98
CA LEU A 118 7.50 -0.14 -19.65
C LEU A 118 8.39 -0.71 -20.77
N SER A 119 9.66 -0.94 -20.46
CA SER A 119 10.50 -1.74 -21.35
C SER A 119 9.96 -3.16 -21.35
N LYS A 120 9.74 -3.71 -22.55
CA LYS A 120 9.40 -5.11 -22.76
C LYS A 120 10.43 -5.97 -22.01
N GLU A 121 9.93 -6.98 -21.28
CA GLU A 121 10.64 -8.11 -20.70
C GLU A 121 11.57 -7.87 -19.48
N GLY A 122 11.27 -8.56 -18.39
CA GLY A 122 12.13 -8.78 -17.20
C GLY A 122 12.22 -7.64 -16.17
N LYS A 123 12.35 -6.38 -16.59
CA LYS A 123 12.50 -5.25 -15.66
C LYS A 123 11.25 -4.94 -14.81
N GLY A 124 10.07 -5.26 -15.34
CA GLY A 124 8.80 -5.06 -14.63
C GLY A 124 8.63 -5.99 -13.44
N PHE A 125 9.00 -7.26 -13.59
CA PHE A 125 8.92 -8.27 -12.53
C PHE A 125 9.87 -7.98 -11.36
N ASN A 126 11.09 -7.55 -11.64
CA ASN A 126 12.07 -7.17 -10.62
C ASN A 126 11.60 -5.97 -9.79
N ARG A 127 10.89 -5.00 -10.41
CA ARG A 127 10.32 -3.85 -9.70
C ARG A 127 9.19 -4.27 -8.76
N LEU A 128 8.26 -5.11 -9.21
CA LEU A 128 7.16 -5.60 -8.36
C LEU A 128 7.68 -6.34 -7.12
N ASN A 129 8.66 -7.23 -7.31
CA ASN A 129 9.27 -7.96 -6.19
C ASN A 129 9.98 -7.01 -5.21
N ARG A 130 10.64 -5.96 -5.72
CA ARG A 130 11.25 -4.92 -4.89
C ARG A 130 10.17 -4.17 -4.08
N TRP A 131 9.11 -3.72 -4.73
CA TRP A 131 8.02 -2.99 -4.08
C TRP A 131 7.29 -3.83 -3.03
N LYS A 132 7.06 -5.11 -3.31
CA LYS A 132 6.50 -6.04 -2.32
C LYS A 132 7.40 -6.18 -1.10
N ARG A 133 8.72 -6.30 -1.28
CA ARG A 133 9.67 -6.35 -0.14
C ARG A 133 9.65 -5.07 0.69
N ILE A 134 9.56 -3.90 0.06
CA ILE A 134 9.42 -2.62 0.75
C ILE A 134 8.11 -2.60 1.55
N ALA A 135 6.99 -2.97 0.93
CA ALA A 135 5.69 -3.01 1.59
C ALA A 135 5.67 -4.02 2.77
N ILE A 136 6.30 -5.20 2.65
CA ILE A 136 6.43 -6.15 3.77
C ILE A 136 7.23 -5.53 4.93
N SER A 137 8.35 -4.87 4.63
CA SER A 137 9.17 -4.21 5.65
C SER A 137 8.40 -3.11 6.37
N SER A 138 7.69 -2.27 5.60
CA SER A 138 6.87 -1.16 6.10
C SER A 138 5.67 -1.65 6.92
N MET A 139 4.96 -2.67 6.44
CA MET A 139 3.86 -3.34 7.15
C MET A 139 4.30 -3.83 8.53
N LYS A 140 5.44 -4.50 8.62
CA LYS A 140 5.99 -5.00 9.90
C LYS A 140 6.34 -3.85 10.86
N GLN A 141 6.97 -2.80 10.34
CA GLN A 141 7.40 -1.64 11.13
C GLN A 141 6.21 -0.83 11.65
N SER A 142 5.17 -0.66 10.84
CA SER A 142 3.94 0.06 11.22
C SER A 142 2.93 -0.78 12.01
N LEU A 143 3.29 -2.01 12.38
CA LEU A 143 2.47 -2.96 13.13
C LEU A 143 1.15 -3.30 12.42
N ARG A 144 1.14 -3.26 11.10
CA ARG A 144 0.02 -3.73 10.27
C ARG A 144 0.06 -5.24 10.11
N SER A 145 -1.08 -5.82 9.84
CA SER A 145 -1.25 -7.27 9.59
C SER A 145 -1.63 -7.59 8.13
N ILE A 146 -2.05 -6.57 7.35
CA ILE A 146 -2.41 -6.72 5.94
C ILE A 146 -1.32 -6.09 5.06
N LEU A 147 -0.78 -6.89 4.15
CA LEU A 147 0.10 -6.42 3.10
C LEU A 147 -0.74 -5.74 2.00
N PRO A 148 -0.48 -4.47 1.65
CA PRO A 148 -1.20 -3.84 0.56
C PRO A 148 -1.02 -4.62 -0.75
N ASP A 149 -2.09 -4.69 -1.56
CA ASP A 149 -2.04 -5.31 -2.87
C ASP A 149 -1.26 -4.42 -3.85
N ILE A 150 0.00 -4.78 -4.14
CA ILE A 150 0.85 -4.08 -5.11
C ILE A 150 0.59 -4.67 -6.50
N GLN A 151 -0.19 -3.99 -7.30
CA GLN A 151 -0.60 -4.45 -8.61
C GLN A 151 0.46 -4.24 -9.70
N LYS A 152 0.28 -4.95 -10.83
CA LYS A 152 1.06 -4.67 -12.04
C LYS A 152 0.67 -3.30 -12.60
N PRO A 153 1.60 -2.59 -13.26
CA PRO A 153 1.28 -1.33 -13.91
C PRO A 153 0.13 -1.46 -14.92
N VAL A 154 -0.81 -0.51 -14.87
CA VAL A 154 -1.97 -0.43 -15.77
C VAL A 154 -1.96 0.89 -16.55
N LEU A 155 -2.62 0.92 -17.69
CA LEU A 155 -2.84 2.15 -18.45
C LEU A 155 -3.87 3.04 -17.75
N PHE A 156 -3.74 4.36 -17.91
CA PHE A 156 -4.70 5.32 -17.37
C PHE A 156 -6.13 5.01 -17.80
N GLN A 157 -6.33 4.59 -19.04
CA GLN A 157 -7.64 4.24 -19.58
C GLN A 157 -8.28 3.06 -18.85
N ASP A 158 -7.49 2.08 -18.41
CA ASP A 158 -7.99 0.92 -17.65
C ASP A 158 -8.47 1.33 -16.25
N ILE A 159 -7.80 2.31 -15.62
CA ILE A 159 -8.23 2.81 -14.30
C ILE A 159 -9.56 3.56 -14.38
N LEU A 160 -9.87 4.25 -15.48
CA LEU A 160 -11.17 4.89 -15.68
C LEU A 160 -12.31 3.88 -15.67
N THR A 161 -12.10 2.71 -16.26
CA THR A 161 -13.09 1.62 -16.25
C THR A 161 -13.27 1.06 -14.84
N ARG A 162 -12.17 0.85 -14.11
CA ARG A 162 -12.18 0.33 -12.73
C ARG A 162 -12.75 1.32 -11.72
N ALA A 163 -12.75 2.63 -12.01
CA ALA A 163 -13.27 3.66 -11.10
C ALA A 163 -14.74 3.43 -10.72
N LYS A 164 -15.51 2.75 -11.58
CA LYS A 164 -16.92 2.38 -11.33
C LYS A 164 -17.11 1.36 -10.20
N ASP A 165 -16.06 0.63 -9.83
CA ASP A 165 -16.07 -0.37 -8.76
C ASP A 165 -15.82 0.25 -7.36
N TYR A 166 -15.69 1.58 -7.28
CA TYR A 166 -15.43 2.34 -6.07
C TYR A 166 -16.62 3.22 -5.70
N ASP A 167 -16.84 3.41 -4.40
CA ASP A 167 -17.88 4.32 -3.91
C ASP A 167 -17.54 5.79 -4.20
N LEU A 168 -16.25 6.08 -4.29
CA LEU A 168 -15.69 7.40 -4.55
C LEU A 168 -14.38 7.27 -5.33
N ALA A 169 -14.28 8.01 -6.45
CA ALA A 169 -13.06 8.10 -7.24
C ALA A 169 -12.63 9.57 -7.38
N LEU A 170 -11.41 9.86 -6.99
CA LEU A 170 -10.84 11.21 -6.92
C LEU A 170 -9.55 11.30 -7.73
N ILE A 171 -9.31 12.43 -8.40
CA ILE A 171 -8.08 12.68 -9.16
C ILE A 171 -7.42 13.99 -8.73
N ALA A 172 -6.16 13.94 -8.35
CA ALA A 172 -5.39 15.13 -7.97
C ALA A 172 -5.00 15.93 -9.22
N CYS A 173 -5.57 17.11 -9.38
CA CYS A 173 -5.21 18.03 -10.45
C CYS A 173 -5.54 19.48 -10.06
N GLN A 174 -4.93 20.45 -10.77
CA GLN A 174 -5.31 21.86 -10.66
C GLN A 174 -6.22 22.21 -11.83
N SER A 175 -7.49 22.38 -11.55
CA SER A 175 -8.53 22.73 -12.51
C SER A 175 -9.52 23.70 -11.86
N LYS A 176 -10.21 24.53 -12.65
CA LYS A 176 -11.30 25.39 -12.15
C LYS A 176 -12.46 24.59 -11.52
N LYS A 177 -12.56 23.29 -11.83
CA LYS A 177 -13.56 22.37 -11.29
C LYS A 177 -13.07 21.61 -10.04
N SER A 178 -11.80 21.77 -9.64
CA SER A 178 -11.25 21.03 -8.51
C SER A 178 -11.84 21.51 -7.20
N LYS A 179 -12.29 20.55 -6.40
CA LYS A 179 -12.81 20.75 -5.04
C LYS A 179 -11.70 20.54 -4.02
N SER A 180 -11.86 21.06 -2.84
CA SER A 180 -11.04 20.68 -1.68
C SER A 180 -11.48 19.31 -1.17
N ILE A 181 -10.59 18.61 -0.44
CA ILE A 181 -10.92 17.33 0.22
C ILE A 181 -12.11 17.52 1.16
N LYS A 182 -12.09 18.58 1.96
CA LYS A 182 -13.15 18.90 2.91
C LYS A 182 -14.53 19.00 2.25
N GLU A 183 -14.65 19.69 1.11
CA GLU A 183 -15.92 19.80 0.38
C GLU A 183 -16.49 18.45 -0.08
N ILE A 184 -15.64 17.44 -0.30
CA ILE A 184 -16.08 16.09 -0.69
C ILE A 184 -16.66 15.32 0.49
N PHE A 185 -16.06 15.48 1.67
CA PHE A 185 -16.44 14.72 2.87
C PHE A 185 -17.39 15.48 3.80
N GLU A 186 -17.80 16.71 3.49
CA GLU A 186 -18.86 17.44 4.22
C GLU A 186 -20.21 16.73 4.22
N SER A 187 -20.47 15.84 3.26
CA SER A 187 -21.68 15.03 3.22
C SER A 187 -21.56 13.83 4.16
N SER A 188 -22.61 13.50 4.90
CA SER A 188 -22.67 12.31 5.79
C SER A 188 -22.62 10.97 5.03
N LYS A 189 -22.09 10.94 3.82
CA LYS A 189 -22.00 9.73 3.00
C LYS A 189 -20.83 8.86 3.47
N ILE A 190 -21.14 7.60 3.75
CA ILE A 190 -20.14 6.60 4.15
C ILE A 190 -19.52 6.01 2.86
N TYR A 191 -18.21 6.08 2.77
CA TYR A 191 -17.44 5.47 1.68
C TYR A 191 -16.63 4.30 2.24
N LYS A 192 -16.80 3.11 1.67
CA LYS A 192 -16.06 1.90 2.07
C LYS A 192 -14.90 1.59 1.13
N LYS A 193 -14.99 2.04 -0.11
CA LYS A 193 -14.00 1.76 -1.15
C LYS A 193 -13.69 3.03 -1.94
N VAL A 194 -12.51 3.58 -1.74
CA VAL A 194 -12.09 4.86 -2.32
C VAL A 194 -10.91 4.65 -3.26
N LEU A 195 -10.97 5.27 -4.45
CA LEU A 195 -9.88 5.34 -5.40
C LEU A 195 -9.35 6.77 -5.46
N ILE A 196 -8.06 6.94 -5.27
CA ILE A 196 -7.37 8.20 -5.51
C ILE A 196 -6.33 8.04 -6.61
N ILE A 197 -6.26 9.04 -7.50
CA ILE A 197 -5.43 8.98 -8.71
C ILE A 197 -4.48 10.17 -8.71
N VAL A 198 -3.17 9.90 -8.87
CA VAL A 198 -2.12 10.92 -8.85
C VAL A 198 -1.24 10.81 -10.09
N GLY A 199 -1.04 11.94 -10.76
CA GLY A 199 -0.27 12.04 -11.99
C GLY A 199 1.24 12.06 -11.80
N PRO A 200 2.00 12.03 -12.91
CA PRO A 200 3.44 12.22 -12.91
C PRO A 200 3.80 13.69 -12.62
N GLU A 201 5.09 14.00 -12.56
CA GLU A 201 5.59 15.37 -12.31
C GLU A 201 5.12 16.38 -13.35
N SER A 202 4.84 15.92 -14.58
CA SER A 202 4.29 16.72 -15.70
C SER A 202 2.76 16.85 -15.68
N GLY A 203 2.08 16.20 -14.71
CA GLY A 203 0.63 16.13 -14.62
C GLY A 203 0.00 15.24 -15.70
N PHE A 204 -1.32 15.18 -15.71
CA PHE A 204 -2.11 14.51 -16.73
C PHE A 204 -2.21 15.35 -18.00
N SER A 205 -2.49 14.73 -19.15
CA SER A 205 -2.88 15.46 -20.36
C SER A 205 -4.31 16.01 -20.23
N GLN A 206 -4.65 16.98 -21.06
CA GLN A 206 -6.01 17.53 -21.09
C GLN A 206 -7.03 16.45 -21.45
N GLU A 207 -6.69 15.58 -22.40
CA GLU A 207 -7.53 14.47 -22.84
C GLU A 207 -7.76 13.43 -21.72
N GLU A 208 -6.71 13.11 -20.96
CA GLU A 208 -6.82 12.22 -19.79
C GLU A 208 -7.78 12.81 -18.74
N LEU A 209 -7.68 14.11 -18.44
CA LEU A 209 -8.55 14.77 -17.47
C LEU A 209 -10.01 14.82 -17.95
N GLU A 210 -10.25 15.14 -19.21
CA GLU A 210 -11.60 15.16 -19.79
C GLU A 210 -12.26 13.78 -19.70
N LYS A 211 -11.54 12.72 -20.08
CA LYS A 211 -12.04 11.34 -19.95
C LYS A 211 -12.34 10.98 -18.49
N ALA A 212 -11.49 11.39 -17.56
CA ALA A 212 -11.71 11.15 -16.13
C ALA A 212 -12.99 11.84 -15.63
N PHE A 213 -13.20 13.10 -16.02
CA PHE A 213 -14.37 13.88 -15.60
C PHE A 213 -15.67 13.33 -16.20
N ILE A 214 -15.64 12.93 -17.48
CA ILE A 214 -16.78 12.26 -18.14
C ILE A 214 -17.08 10.93 -17.44
N GLY A 215 -16.04 10.21 -16.97
CA GLY A 215 -16.18 8.97 -16.20
C GLY A 215 -16.66 9.14 -14.75
N GLY A 216 -16.95 10.38 -14.31
CA GLY A 216 -17.45 10.67 -12.97
C GLY A 216 -16.37 10.76 -11.90
N ILE A 217 -15.09 10.79 -12.28
CA ILE A 217 -13.97 10.95 -11.33
C ILE A 217 -13.91 12.44 -10.94
N ILE A 218 -13.92 12.71 -9.64
CA ILE A 218 -13.99 14.07 -9.10
C ILE A 218 -12.60 14.69 -9.01
N PRO A 219 -12.35 15.84 -9.62
CA PRO A 219 -11.08 16.56 -9.51
C PRO A 219 -10.91 17.20 -8.14
N ILE A 220 -9.73 16.98 -7.54
CA ILE A 220 -9.35 17.48 -6.20
C ILE A 220 -8.11 18.34 -6.29
N THR A 221 -8.13 19.47 -5.58
CA THR A 221 -6.93 20.27 -5.32
C THR A 221 -6.29 19.89 -3.97
N LEU A 222 -4.97 19.74 -3.97
CA LEU A 222 -4.16 19.57 -2.75
C LEU A 222 -3.55 20.91 -2.27
N GLY A 223 -4.19 22.02 -2.65
CA GLY A 223 -3.78 23.38 -2.30
C GLY A 223 -3.00 24.10 -3.40
N GLN A 224 -2.57 25.33 -3.10
CA GLN A 224 -1.97 26.22 -4.09
C GLN A 224 -0.50 25.89 -4.41
N ARG A 225 0.19 25.18 -3.52
CA ARG A 225 1.60 24.82 -3.72
C ARG A 225 1.73 23.60 -4.63
N ARG A 226 2.73 23.64 -5.51
CA ARG A 226 3.06 22.49 -6.35
C ARG A 226 3.76 21.42 -5.52
N LEU A 227 3.12 20.29 -5.33
CA LEU A 227 3.71 19.12 -4.69
C LEU A 227 4.44 18.26 -5.74
N ARG A 228 5.50 17.56 -5.32
CA ARG A 228 6.07 16.47 -6.11
C ARG A 228 5.07 15.32 -6.16
N SER A 229 5.17 14.48 -7.20
CA SER A 229 4.21 13.40 -7.43
C SER A 229 4.15 12.40 -6.24
N GLU A 230 5.30 12.03 -5.68
CA GLU A 230 5.36 11.19 -4.46
C GLU A 230 4.74 11.87 -3.24
N THR A 231 5.00 13.17 -3.09
CA THR A 231 4.41 13.95 -1.99
C THR A 231 2.89 14.08 -2.15
N ALA A 232 2.42 14.30 -3.37
CA ALA A 232 0.99 14.36 -3.66
C ALA A 232 0.29 13.03 -3.33
N GLY A 233 0.88 11.88 -3.71
CA GLY A 233 0.35 10.56 -3.39
C GLY A 233 0.25 10.30 -1.89
N PHE A 234 1.28 10.62 -1.15
CA PHE A 234 1.31 10.47 0.31
C PHE A 234 0.30 11.40 1.00
N VAL A 235 0.35 12.70 0.69
CA VAL A 235 -0.55 13.71 1.30
C VAL A 235 -2.01 13.42 0.96
N PHE A 236 -2.32 13.05 -0.28
CA PHE A 236 -3.68 12.73 -0.68
C PHE A 236 -4.23 11.52 0.07
N SER A 237 -3.43 10.45 0.19
CA SER A 237 -3.79 9.27 0.97
C SER A 237 -4.05 9.61 2.44
N SER A 238 -3.16 10.40 3.05
CA SER A 238 -3.30 10.82 4.45
C SER A 238 -4.55 11.65 4.69
N LEU A 239 -4.84 12.61 3.81
CA LEU A 239 -6.03 13.46 3.93
C LEU A 239 -7.33 12.66 3.77
N VAL A 240 -7.38 11.72 2.84
CA VAL A 240 -8.57 10.87 2.66
C VAL A 240 -8.78 9.95 3.86
N LEU A 241 -7.72 9.33 4.40
CA LEU A 241 -7.84 8.49 5.59
C LEU A 241 -8.23 9.30 6.84
N HIS A 242 -7.72 10.53 6.96
CA HIS A 242 -8.10 11.44 8.04
C HIS A 242 -9.60 11.81 7.98
N GLU A 243 -10.11 12.21 6.83
CA GLU A 243 -11.53 12.58 6.65
C GLU A 243 -12.47 11.37 6.83
N LEU A 244 -11.96 10.15 6.71
CA LEU A 244 -12.69 8.91 6.94
C LEU A 244 -12.46 8.33 8.34
N GLU A 245 -11.84 9.11 9.25
CA GLU A 245 -11.57 8.73 10.65
C GLU A 245 -10.69 7.47 10.82
N ASP A 246 -9.91 7.14 9.79
CA ASP A 246 -8.96 6.01 9.82
C ASP A 246 -7.51 6.46 10.15
N LEU A 247 -7.25 7.77 10.23
CA LEU A 247 -5.94 8.35 10.55
C LEU A 247 -6.10 9.64 11.38
N GLY A 248 -5.78 9.58 12.66
CA GLY A 248 -5.79 10.73 13.57
C GLY A 248 -6.99 10.82 14.48
#